data_50764dee29f1dee89bf1cb7c66a6858f
#
_entry.id   50764dee29f1dee89bf1cb7c66a6858f
#
_cell.length_a   1.000
_cell.length_b   1.000
_cell.length_c   1.000
_cell.angle_alpha   90.00
_cell.angle_beta   90.00
_cell.angle_gamma   90.00
#
_symmetry.space_group_name_H-M   'P 1'
#
loop_
_entity.id
_entity.type
_entity.pdbx_description
1 polymer ?
#
loop_
_entity_poly.entity_id
_entity_poly.type
_entity_poly.pdbx_seq_one_letter_code
_entity_poly.pdbx_strand_id
1 'polypeptide(L)'
;MKKFLSMMAAVAMLFAHTACTEEEDDYRTYSVAVQLLTPEVADAPLEGVTVTARGVSGVALTAQTDEAGVATFALPEDIYSFSASHKFNADGVVYVVNYVLQKSIASADFVNANTMSLEMEPVVSQGSKQVILKELYVGGCPKDDGSGFYQYDKYVVIYNNSDQVATIPNFCISHVGPYNAHGNNQNYVDGKLFYAEEDYTPAYSFVFYMTKDLVLEPYASATIALSGAIDHTTTYSNSVDLSEADYVCYDPEDFDNPNYHPVPSDKIASENYMPASKLGLGNAAAWSVLCPGIFIFSTGDNEPLAYTQDKANRYYIGNNEKPTNACAKIPNQWIYDAVDIWTEENESESLPRYSASIEGGHVC
;
A
#
# COMPACT_ATOMS: atom_id res chain seq x y z
N MET A 1 37.22 11.57 40.51
CA MET A 1 38.42 11.99 39.73
C MET A 1 38.69 10.92 38.67
N LYS A 2 38.41 11.19 37.49
CA LYS A 2 39.03 10.83 36.20
C LYS A 2 37.96 10.96 35.12
N LYS A 3 38.11 12.02 34.35
CA LYS A 3 37.33 12.33 33.15
C LYS A 3 37.70 11.30 32.07
N PHE A 4 36.73 10.63 31.48
CA PHE A 4 36.91 9.95 30.20
C PHE A 4 36.30 10.84 29.10
N LEU A 5 37.19 11.39 28.31
CA LEU A 5 36.90 12.06 27.07
C LEU A 5 36.68 10.93 26.03
N SER A 6 35.47 10.77 25.52
CA SER A 6 35.19 9.87 24.40
C SER A 6 35.30 10.68 23.12
N MET A 7 36.29 10.39 22.35
CA MET A 7 36.60 10.95 21.04
C MET A 7 35.86 10.05 20.02
N MET A 8 34.79 10.53 19.45
CA MET A 8 34.16 9.86 18.30
C MET A 8 35.03 10.12 17.07
N ALA A 9 35.65 9.05 16.58
CA ALA A 9 36.31 9.05 15.29
C ALA A 9 35.30 8.70 14.19
N ALA A 10 35.07 9.63 13.28
CA ALA A 10 34.33 9.37 12.04
C ALA A 10 35.15 8.41 11.17
N VAL A 11 34.64 7.21 10.90
CA VAL A 11 35.25 6.25 9.98
C VAL A 11 34.71 6.54 8.58
N ALA A 12 35.49 7.29 7.80
CA ALA A 12 35.30 7.36 6.36
C ALA A 12 35.80 6.06 5.72
N MET A 13 34.93 5.20 5.21
CA MET A 13 35.33 4.06 4.40
C MET A 13 35.60 4.53 2.96
N LEU A 14 36.90 4.69 2.66
CA LEU A 14 37.39 4.78 1.28
C LEU A 14 37.43 3.37 0.69
N PHE A 15 36.63 3.08 -0.30
CA PHE A 15 36.84 1.97 -1.21
C PHE A 15 37.83 2.41 -2.30
N ALA A 16 39.10 2.04 -2.13
CA ALA A 16 40.09 2.17 -3.18
C ALA A 16 39.90 1.03 -4.20
N HIS A 17 39.50 1.35 -5.42
CA HIS A 17 39.70 0.47 -6.56
C HIS A 17 41.04 0.83 -7.21
N THR A 18 41.98 -0.08 -7.12
CA THR A 18 43.24 -0.02 -7.86
C THR A 18 43.00 -0.36 -9.32
N ALA A 19 43.19 0.58 -10.22
CA ALA A 19 43.55 0.31 -11.61
C ALA A 19 44.34 1.49 -12.19
N CYS A 20 45.58 1.18 -12.61
CA CYS A 20 46.44 1.82 -13.60
C CYS A 20 46.71 3.34 -13.51
N THR A 21 47.98 3.61 -13.37
CA THR A 21 48.69 4.86 -13.57
C THR A 21 48.29 5.57 -14.86
N GLU A 22 47.57 6.69 -14.72
CA GLU A 22 47.59 7.84 -15.61
C GLU A 22 47.55 9.07 -14.72
N GLU A 23 48.18 10.14 -15.16
CA GLU A 23 48.49 11.38 -14.47
C GLU A 23 47.38 11.84 -13.51
N GLU A 24 47.73 12.10 -12.22
CA GLU A 24 46.87 12.79 -11.27
C GLU A 24 46.58 14.20 -11.84
N ASP A 25 45.54 14.35 -12.61
CA ASP A 25 44.89 15.64 -12.79
C ASP A 25 44.35 16.04 -11.41
N ASP A 26 45.02 16.98 -10.78
CA ASP A 26 44.67 17.57 -9.49
C ASP A 26 43.37 18.38 -9.67
N TYR A 27 42.25 17.67 -9.80
CA TYR A 27 40.94 18.29 -9.95
C TYR A 27 40.61 19.06 -8.69
N ARG A 28 40.65 20.39 -8.80
CA ARG A 28 40.24 21.28 -7.73
C ARG A 28 38.77 21.05 -7.43
N THR A 29 38.46 20.62 -6.19
CA THR A 29 37.08 20.45 -5.70
C THR A 29 36.63 21.63 -4.86
N TYR A 30 35.34 21.86 -4.86
CA TYR A 30 34.67 22.94 -4.14
C TYR A 30 33.68 22.34 -3.14
N SER A 31 33.60 22.95 -1.95
CA SER A 31 32.63 22.53 -0.93
C SER A 31 31.23 23.01 -1.29
N VAL A 32 30.28 22.09 -1.39
CA VAL A 32 28.88 22.37 -1.69
C VAL A 32 28.02 21.74 -0.60
N ALA A 33 27.27 22.57 0.12
CA ALA A 33 26.29 22.15 1.12
C ALA A 33 24.90 22.18 0.49
N VAL A 34 24.22 21.05 0.49
CA VAL A 34 22.86 20.87 -0.05
C VAL A 34 21.90 20.67 1.08
N GLN A 35 21.03 21.65 1.31
CA GLN A 35 19.99 21.65 2.30
C GLN A 35 18.70 21.10 1.70
N LEU A 36 18.13 20.05 2.27
CA LEU A 36 16.77 19.64 2.00
C LEU A 36 15.81 20.50 2.83
N LEU A 37 14.88 21.19 2.20
CA LEU A 37 13.86 21.96 2.90
C LEU A 37 12.78 21.02 3.44
N THR A 38 12.24 21.37 4.62
CA THR A 38 11.20 20.56 5.28
C THR A 38 9.92 20.60 4.48
N PRO A 39 9.33 19.45 4.12
CA PRO A 39 8.03 19.40 3.47
C PRO A 39 6.91 19.90 4.40
N GLU A 40 5.83 20.42 3.85
CA GLU A 40 4.65 20.90 4.60
C GLU A 40 3.80 19.75 5.20
N VAL A 41 4.34 18.55 5.31
CA VAL A 41 3.72 17.40 5.98
C VAL A 41 4.41 17.15 7.31
N ALA A 42 3.65 16.78 8.32
CA ALA A 42 4.12 16.67 9.70
C ALA A 42 5.39 15.80 9.82
N ASP A 43 6.37 16.31 10.57
CA ASP A 43 7.52 15.58 11.13
C ASP A 43 8.34 14.73 10.15
N ALA A 44 8.50 15.19 8.90
CA ALA A 44 9.37 14.50 7.94
C ALA A 44 10.83 14.47 8.43
N PRO A 45 11.42 13.29 8.71
CA PRO A 45 12.81 13.19 9.12
C PRO A 45 13.71 13.56 7.93
N LEU A 46 14.64 14.48 8.15
CA LEU A 46 15.61 14.90 7.14
C LEU A 46 17.01 14.34 7.37
N GLU A 47 17.27 13.72 8.52
CA GLU A 47 18.54 13.07 8.83
C GLU A 47 18.70 11.74 8.08
N GLY A 48 19.91 11.47 7.57
CA GLY A 48 20.22 10.20 6.91
C GLY A 48 19.66 10.04 5.49
N VAL A 49 19.04 11.09 4.93
CA VAL A 49 18.55 11.05 3.54
C VAL A 49 19.74 11.08 2.57
N THR A 50 19.79 10.14 1.65
CA THR A 50 20.85 10.10 0.63
C THR A 50 20.58 11.10 -0.47
N VAL A 51 21.47 12.09 -0.61
CA VAL A 51 21.50 13.02 -1.74
C VAL A 51 22.50 12.53 -2.77
N THR A 52 22.11 12.48 -4.03
CA THR A 52 22.96 12.11 -5.17
C THR A 52 23.28 13.35 -6.00
N ALA A 53 24.56 13.60 -6.26
CA ALA A 53 25.04 14.62 -7.20
C ALA A 53 25.56 13.94 -8.46
N ARG A 54 24.98 14.23 -9.64
CA ARG A 54 25.43 13.71 -10.95
C ARG A 54 25.86 14.86 -11.84
N GLY A 55 27.15 14.88 -12.20
CA GLY A 55 27.72 15.82 -13.14
C GLY A 55 27.55 15.36 -14.60
N VAL A 56 27.46 16.30 -15.53
CA VAL A 56 27.38 16.01 -16.97
C VAL A 56 28.69 15.38 -17.50
N SER A 57 29.83 15.60 -16.83
CA SER A 57 31.10 14.93 -17.12
C SER A 57 31.15 13.46 -16.71
N GLY A 58 30.09 12.95 -16.04
CA GLY A 58 30.01 11.58 -15.56
C GLY A 58 30.35 11.36 -14.08
N VAL A 59 30.76 12.42 -13.36
CA VAL A 59 30.96 12.35 -11.90
C VAL A 59 29.62 12.03 -11.21
N ALA A 60 29.62 11.03 -10.31
CA ALA A 60 28.47 10.70 -9.51
C ALA A 60 28.91 10.47 -8.06
N LEU A 61 28.43 11.29 -7.15
CA LEU A 61 28.73 11.22 -5.71
C LEU A 61 27.43 11.19 -4.90
N THR A 62 27.51 10.57 -3.73
CA THR A 62 26.40 10.53 -2.77
C THR A 62 26.87 11.01 -1.41
N ALA A 63 25.99 11.72 -0.69
CA ALA A 63 26.21 12.09 0.71
C ALA A 63 24.90 11.94 1.48
N GLN A 64 24.99 11.65 2.77
CA GLN A 64 23.83 11.61 3.66
C GLN A 64 23.67 12.97 4.34
N THR A 65 22.44 13.35 4.57
CA THR A 65 22.08 14.55 5.33
C THR A 65 22.34 14.34 6.83
N ASP A 66 22.75 15.40 7.49
CA ASP A 66 22.83 15.49 8.94
C ASP A 66 21.47 15.78 9.62
N GLU A 67 21.44 15.97 10.94
CA GLU A 67 20.23 16.33 11.73
C GLU A 67 19.53 17.60 11.23
N ALA A 68 20.29 18.53 10.59
CA ALA A 68 19.74 19.74 10.00
C ALA A 68 19.22 19.54 8.55
N GLY A 69 19.35 18.34 8.00
CA GLY A 69 18.98 18.03 6.62
C GLY A 69 19.99 18.49 5.58
N VAL A 70 21.27 18.66 5.96
CA VAL A 70 22.35 19.15 5.07
C VAL A 70 23.25 18.00 4.65
N ALA A 71 23.42 17.81 3.34
CA ALA A 71 24.42 16.93 2.74
C ALA A 71 25.58 17.77 2.18
N THR A 72 26.84 17.41 2.51
CA THR A 72 28.02 18.16 2.06
C THR A 72 28.82 17.34 1.05
N PHE A 73 29.22 18.00 -0.05
CA PHE A 73 29.97 17.43 -1.16
C PHE A 73 31.27 18.19 -1.38
N ALA A 74 32.28 17.50 -1.91
CA ALA A 74 33.45 18.09 -2.54
C ALA A 74 33.38 17.80 -4.05
N LEU A 75 32.98 18.80 -4.84
CA LEU A 75 32.68 18.66 -6.27
C LEU A 75 33.69 19.44 -7.15
N PRO A 76 34.19 18.87 -8.27
CA PRO A 76 34.86 19.62 -9.30
C PRO A 76 33.88 20.56 -10.04
N GLU A 77 34.44 21.46 -10.87
CA GLU A 77 33.61 22.30 -11.75
C GLU A 77 32.82 21.44 -12.73
N ASP A 78 31.50 21.59 -12.74
CA ASP A 78 30.60 20.92 -13.67
C ASP A 78 29.18 21.47 -13.53
N ILE A 79 28.26 20.95 -14.35
CA ILE A 79 26.81 21.12 -14.17
C ILE A 79 26.26 19.87 -13.51
N TYR A 80 25.74 20.02 -12.29
CA TYR A 80 25.24 18.91 -11.49
C TYR A 80 23.71 18.88 -11.46
N SER A 81 23.17 17.67 -11.53
CA SER A 81 21.81 17.35 -11.10
C SER A 81 21.89 16.74 -9.71
N PHE A 82 21.29 17.40 -8.73
CA PHE A 82 21.11 16.88 -7.38
C PHE A 82 19.74 16.24 -7.27
N SER A 83 19.66 15.07 -6.64
CA SER A 83 18.39 14.38 -6.39
C SER A 83 18.43 13.67 -5.05
N ALA A 84 17.30 13.65 -4.37
CA ALA A 84 17.07 12.83 -3.19
C ALA A 84 15.61 12.33 -3.20
N SER A 85 15.38 11.17 -2.59
CA SER A 85 14.06 10.62 -2.39
C SER A 85 14.06 9.80 -1.10
N HIS A 86 13.05 10.02 -0.27
CA HIS A 86 12.84 9.18 0.90
C HIS A 86 11.37 8.98 1.19
N LYS A 87 11.09 7.91 1.95
CA LYS A 87 9.75 7.58 2.45
C LYS A 87 9.75 7.74 3.97
N PHE A 88 8.64 8.19 4.50
CA PHE A 88 8.38 8.16 5.93
C PHE A 88 6.89 7.96 6.21
N ASN A 89 6.57 7.51 7.42
CA ASN A 89 5.20 7.33 7.86
C ASN A 89 4.83 8.44 8.86
N ALA A 90 3.70 9.11 8.63
CA ALA A 90 3.09 10.01 9.57
C ALA A 90 1.60 9.70 9.66
N ASP A 91 1.09 9.47 10.88
CA ASP A 91 -0.32 9.16 11.16
C ASP A 91 -0.88 7.98 10.33
N GLY A 92 -0.07 6.94 10.09
CA GLY A 92 -0.46 5.76 9.32
C GLY A 92 -0.54 5.99 7.81
N VAL A 93 -0.03 7.12 7.32
CA VAL A 93 0.10 7.44 5.89
C VAL A 93 1.57 7.43 5.51
N VAL A 94 1.92 6.74 4.44
CA VAL A 94 3.29 6.70 3.87
C VAL A 94 3.43 7.83 2.87
N TYR A 95 4.34 8.75 3.12
CA TYR A 95 4.67 9.84 2.21
C TYR A 95 5.95 9.51 1.44
N VAL A 96 6.01 9.92 0.17
CA VAL A 96 7.21 9.92 -0.65
C VAL A 96 7.56 11.37 -0.95
N VAL A 97 8.75 11.78 -0.52
CA VAL A 97 9.26 13.14 -0.77
C VAL A 97 10.41 13.04 -1.75
N ASN A 98 10.32 13.78 -2.83
CA ASN A 98 11.36 13.87 -3.84
C ASN A 98 11.93 15.28 -3.87
N TYR A 99 13.22 15.36 -4.13
CA TYR A 99 13.96 16.61 -4.26
C TYR A 99 14.78 16.56 -5.55
N VAL A 100 14.72 17.61 -6.37
CA VAL A 100 15.51 17.73 -7.59
C VAL A 100 15.99 19.16 -7.74
N LEU A 101 17.29 19.34 -8.03
CA LEU A 101 17.89 20.64 -8.32
C LEU A 101 18.97 20.45 -9.38
N GLN A 102 19.06 21.39 -10.33
CA GLN A 102 20.17 21.48 -11.27
C GLN A 102 20.98 22.75 -11.01
N LYS A 103 22.30 22.62 -10.89
CA LYS A 103 23.20 23.72 -10.58
C LYS A 103 24.55 23.58 -11.27
N SER A 104 25.03 24.67 -11.88
CA SER A 104 26.42 24.79 -12.32
C SER A 104 27.31 25.15 -11.13
N ILE A 105 28.43 24.45 -11.00
CA ILE A 105 29.49 24.70 -10.00
C ILE A 105 30.72 25.19 -10.74
N ALA A 106 31.12 26.43 -10.50
CA ALA A 106 32.25 27.07 -11.15
C ALA A 106 33.14 27.78 -10.11
N SER A 107 34.44 27.90 -10.38
CA SER A 107 35.41 28.56 -9.49
C SER A 107 35.01 30.01 -9.15
N ALA A 108 34.33 30.68 -10.06
CA ALA A 108 33.84 32.05 -9.84
C ALA A 108 32.84 32.16 -8.69
N ASP A 109 32.10 31.09 -8.39
CA ASP A 109 31.12 31.07 -7.31
C ASP A 109 31.78 31.08 -5.93
N PHE A 110 33.09 30.76 -5.83
CA PHE A 110 33.85 30.61 -4.60
C PHE A 110 34.85 31.73 -4.32
N VAL A 111 34.78 32.81 -5.07
CA VAL A 111 35.69 33.98 -4.90
C VAL A 111 35.46 34.67 -3.54
N ASN A 112 34.22 34.67 -3.04
CA ASN A 112 33.83 35.32 -1.80
C ASN A 112 33.33 34.36 -0.70
N ALA A 113 33.30 33.08 -0.99
CA ALA A 113 32.82 32.06 -0.05
C ALA A 113 33.60 30.75 -0.22
N ASN A 114 33.88 30.06 0.88
CA ASN A 114 34.56 28.76 0.86
C ASN A 114 33.60 27.59 0.59
N THR A 115 32.30 27.83 0.73
CA THR A 115 31.25 26.83 0.55
C THR A 115 30.06 27.47 -0.17
N MET A 116 29.52 26.77 -1.15
CA MET A 116 28.25 27.11 -1.79
C MET A 116 27.12 26.43 -1.02
N SER A 117 26.08 27.17 -0.66
CA SER A 117 24.85 26.59 -0.08
C SER A 117 23.77 26.54 -1.12
N LEU A 118 23.14 25.36 -1.26
CA LEU A 118 22.03 25.10 -2.16
C LEU A 118 20.82 24.62 -1.34
N GLU A 119 19.64 25.01 -1.74
CA GLU A 119 18.37 24.55 -1.16
C GLU A 119 17.61 23.73 -2.19
N MET A 120 17.03 22.60 -1.75
CA MET A 120 16.19 21.73 -2.57
C MET A 120 14.79 21.73 -2.02
N GLU A 121 13.85 22.13 -2.86
CA GLU A 121 12.42 22.15 -2.53
C GLU A 121 11.85 20.74 -2.54
N PRO A 122 11.00 20.39 -1.54
CA PRO A 122 10.33 19.11 -1.51
C PRO A 122 9.17 19.06 -2.51
N VAL A 123 9.08 17.93 -3.22
CA VAL A 123 7.86 17.54 -3.95
C VAL A 123 7.28 16.34 -3.24
N VAL A 124 6.18 16.56 -2.53
CA VAL A 124 5.49 15.51 -1.78
C VAL A 124 4.51 14.81 -2.71
N SER A 125 4.68 13.51 -2.90
CA SER A 125 3.65 12.67 -3.48
C SER A 125 2.71 12.24 -2.36
N GLN A 126 1.41 12.35 -2.62
CA GLN A 126 0.40 11.91 -1.66
C GLN A 126 0.64 10.43 -1.35
N GLY A 127 0.78 10.12 -0.07
CA GLY A 127 1.16 8.80 0.36
C GLY A 127 -0.01 7.82 0.33
N SER A 128 0.30 6.56 0.14
CA SER A 128 -0.63 5.47 0.44
C SER A 128 -0.76 5.28 1.95
N LYS A 129 -1.85 4.65 2.39
CA LYS A 129 -1.94 4.14 3.76
C LYS A 129 -0.81 3.12 4.00
N GLN A 130 -0.49 2.91 5.27
CA GLN A 130 0.62 2.02 5.66
C GLN A 130 0.44 0.58 5.16
N VAL A 131 -0.79 0.07 5.19
CA VAL A 131 -1.11 -1.28 4.68
C VAL A 131 -1.90 -1.17 3.38
N ILE A 132 -1.45 -1.90 2.37
CA ILE A 132 -2.01 -1.92 1.02
C ILE A 132 -2.31 -3.34 0.55
N LEU A 133 -3.15 -3.46 -0.46
CA LEU A 133 -3.37 -4.68 -1.24
C LEU A 133 -2.21 -4.84 -2.23
N LYS A 134 -1.33 -5.83 -1.97
CA LYS A 134 -0.16 -6.09 -2.82
C LYS A 134 -0.47 -7.03 -3.95
N GLU A 135 -1.33 -8.01 -3.69
CA GLU A 135 -1.65 -9.08 -4.63
C GLU A 135 -3.11 -9.51 -4.45
N LEU A 136 -3.75 -9.85 -5.56
CA LEU A 136 -5.12 -10.31 -5.60
C LEU A 136 -5.25 -11.49 -6.56
N TYR A 137 -5.65 -12.64 -6.05
CA TYR A 137 -5.94 -13.83 -6.84
C TYR A 137 -7.39 -14.26 -6.65
N VAL A 138 -8.23 -14.03 -7.66
CA VAL A 138 -9.69 -14.25 -7.59
C VAL A 138 -10.26 -15.00 -8.79
N GLY A 139 -9.52 -15.05 -9.90
CA GLY A 139 -9.98 -15.66 -11.16
C GLY A 139 -10.08 -17.17 -11.12
N GLY A 140 -9.38 -17.81 -10.19
CA GLY A 140 -9.28 -19.27 -10.12
C GLY A 140 -8.33 -19.86 -11.16
N CYS A 141 -8.31 -21.18 -11.27
CA CYS A 141 -7.45 -21.90 -12.20
C CYS A 141 -8.24 -22.79 -13.18
N PRO A 142 -7.69 -23.13 -14.37
CA PRO A 142 -8.26 -24.16 -15.22
C PRO A 142 -8.27 -25.51 -14.49
N LYS A 143 -9.37 -26.25 -14.57
CA LYS A 143 -9.45 -27.62 -14.08
C LYS A 143 -8.63 -28.56 -14.97
N ASP A 144 -8.01 -29.58 -14.36
CA ASP A 144 -7.10 -30.50 -15.02
C ASP A 144 -7.78 -31.28 -16.16
N ASP A 145 -9.09 -31.49 -16.08
CA ASP A 145 -9.90 -32.20 -17.09
C ASP A 145 -10.43 -31.30 -18.21
N GLY A 146 -10.10 -29.99 -18.17
CA GLY A 146 -10.59 -29.01 -19.16
C GLY A 146 -12.07 -28.66 -19.05
N SER A 147 -12.79 -29.11 -18.01
CA SER A 147 -14.23 -28.88 -17.84
C SER A 147 -14.60 -27.46 -17.41
N GLY A 148 -13.65 -26.53 -17.40
CA GLY A 148 -13.84 -25.13 -16.98
C GLY A 148 -12.87 -24.70 -15.89
N PHE A 149 -13.29 -23.73 -15.07
CA PHE A 149 -12.46 -23.13 -14.03
C PHE A 149 -12.88 -23.58 -12.63
N TYR A 150 -11.86 -23.75 -11.77
CA TYR A 150 -12.02 -23.87 -10.33
C TYR A 150 -11.89 -22.48 -9.73
N GLN A 151 -12.72 -22.10 -8.76
CA GLN A 151 -12.83 -20.70 -8.29
C GLN A 151 -12.91 -20.58 -6.76
N TYR A 152 -12.43 -21.58 -6.05
CA TYR A 152 -12.53 -21.58 -4.56
C TYR A 152 -11.15 -21.40 -3.90
N ASP A 153 -10.15 -21.07 -4.68
CA ASP A 153 -8.75 -20.90 -4.30
C ASP A 153 -8.32 -19.42 -4.23
N LYS A 154 -9.23 -18.56 -3.74
CA LYS A 154 -9.06 -17.10 -3.76
C LYS A 154 -8.30 -16.59 -2.55
N TYR A 155 -7.40 -15.64 -2.79
CA TYR A 155 -6.68 -14.95 -1.72
C TYR A 155 -6.34 -13.50 -2.07
N VAL A 156 -5.98 -12.74 -1.06
CA VAL A 156 -5.28 -11.46 -1.19
C VAL A 156 -3.99 -11.51 -0.38
N VAL A 157 -2.99 -10.74 -0.82
CA VAL A 157 -1.81 -10.46 -0.03
C VAL A 157 -1.86 -9.00 0.37
N ILE A 158 -1.86 -8.74 1.67
CA ILE A 158 -1.70 -7.40 2.24
C ILE A 158 -0.23 -7.17 2.56
N TYR A 159 0.20 -5.91 2.51
CA TYR A 159 1.61 -5.54 2.64
C TYR A 159 1.78 -4.26 3.44
N ASN A 160 2.67 -4.28 4.42
CA ASN A 160 3.12 -3.08 5.10
C ASN A 160 4.13 -2.32 4.22
N ASN A 161 3.70 -1.22 3.60
CA ASN A 161 4.52 -0.41 2.68
C ASN A 161 5.37 0.64 3.43
N SER A 162 5.76 0.38 4.67
CA SER A 162 6.55 1.30 5.48
C SER A 162 7.69 0.61 6.21
N ASP A 163 8.61 1.41 6.74
CA ASP A 163 9.71 1.01 7.60
C ASP A 163 9.33 0.93 9.10
N GLN A 164 8.05 1.14 9.43
CA GLN A 164 7.50 1.05 10.78
C GLN A 164 6.59 -0.17 10.90
N VAL A 165 6.50 -0.74 12.10
CA VAL A 165 5.50 -1.78 12.38
C VAL A 165 4.09 -1.22 12.18
N ALA A 166 3.26 -1.92 11.42
CA ALA A 166 1.85 -1.61 11.32
C ALA A 166 1.07 -2.37 12.40
N THR A 167 0.33 -1.64 13.23
CA THR A 167 -0.60 -2.22 14.21
C THR A 167 -1.98 -1.63 13.96
N ILE A 168 -2.89 -2.43 13.43
CA ILE A 168 -4.21 -1.98 12.98
C ILE A 168 -5.28 -2.73 13.76
N PRO A 169 -6.02 -2.03 14.64
CA PRO A 169 -7.15 -2.63 15.33
C PRO A 169 -8.31 -2.86 14.39
N ASN A 170 -9.12 -3.88 14.67
CA ASN A 170 -10.37 -4.12 13.96
C ASN A 170 -10.23 -4.06 12.43
N PHE A 171 -9.18 -4.71 11.90
CA PHE A 171 -8.93 -4.77 10.46
C PHE A 171 -10.04 -5.57 9.76
N CYS A 172 -10.52 -5.04 8.63
CA CYS A 172 -11.64 -5.59 7.88
C CYS A 172 -11.30 -5.71 6.39
N ILE A 173 -11.98 -6.65 5.73
CA ILE A 173 -12.00 -6.78 4.27
C ILE A 173 -13.43 -6.99 3.78
N SER A 174 -13.77 -6.32 2.69
CA SER A 174 -15.07 -6.45 2.04
C SER A 174 -14.98 -6.17 0.54
N HIS A 175 -16.12 -6.16 -0.11
CA HIS A 175 -16.23 -5.76 -1.51
C HIS A 175 -17.35 -4.74 -1.70
N VAL A 176 -17.25 -3.95 -2.77
CA VAL A 176 -18.26 -2.96 -3.15
C VAL A 176 -19.26 -3.58 -4.13
N GLY A 177 -20.53 -3.15 -4.06
CA GLY A 177 -21.55 -3.55 -5.02
C GLY A 177 -21.65 -2.62 -6.24
N PRO A 178 -22.15 -3.12 -7.39
CA PRO A 178 -22.64 -4.47 -7.63
C PRO A 178 -21.53 -5.52 -7.65
N TYR A 179 -21.90 -6.78 -7.53
CA TYR A 179 -21.00 -7.93 -7.50
C TYR A 179 -19.99 -7.97 -8.66
N ASN A 180 -20.43 -7.64 -9.88
CA ASN A 180 -19.57 -7.47 -11.05
C ASN A 180 -19.66 -6.02 -11.57
N ALA A 181 -18.54 -5.45 -11.97
CA ALA A 181 -18.46 -4.07 -12.46
C ALA A 181 -19.33 -3.81 -13.71
N HIS A 182 -19.44 -4.79 -14.62
CA HIS A 182 -20.26 -4.71 -15.83
C HIS A 182 -21.74 -5.01 -15.60
N GLY A 183 -22.14 -5.30 -14.38
CA GLY A 183 -23.54 -5.44 -14.06
C GLY A 183 -24.26 -4.09 -14.11
N ASN A 184 -25.61 -4.13 -14.26
CA ASN A 184 -26.40 -2.92 -14.11
C ASN A 184 -26.16 -2.30 -12.73
N ASN A 185 -25.39 -1.24 -12.69
CA ASN A 185 -25.02 -0.56 -11.45
C ASN A 185 -26.13 0.39 -11.03
N GLN A 186 -27.05 -0.09 -10.19
CA GLN A 186 -28.18 0.67 -9.65
C GLN A 186 -27.75 1.81 -8.70
N ASN A 187 -26.46 1.92 -8.37
CA ASN A 187 -25.91 3.06 -7.62
C ASN A 187 -25.66 4.27 -8.52
N TYR A 188 -25.80 4.14 -9.85
CA TYR A 188 -25.72 5.26 -10.78
C TYR A 188 -27.09 5.89 -10.99
N VAL A 189 -27.16 7.19 -10.70
CA VAL A 189 -28.34 8.03 -10.92
C VAL A 189 -27.91 9.20 -11.80
N ASP A 190 -28.60 9.40 -12.94
CA ASP A 190 -28.28 10.46 -13.91
C ASP A 190 -26.79 10.49 -14.34
N GLY A 191 -26.20 9.32 -14.51
CA GLY A 191 -24.80 9.16 -14.93
C GLY A 191 -23.74 9.43 -13.86
N LYS A 192 -24.15 9.59 -12.60
CA LYS A 192 -23.26 9.79 -11.46
C LYS A 192 -23.43 8.67 -10.43
N LEU A 193 -22.33 8.25 -9.84
CA LEU A 193 -22.33 7.34 -8.70
C LEU A 193 -23.00 8.04 -7.50
N PHE A 194 -24.06 7.44 -6.95
CA PHE A 194 -24.91 8.06 -5.92
C PHE A 194 -24.13 8.53 -4.68
N TYR A 195 -23.12 7.75 -4.26
CA TYR A 195 -22.29 8.08 -3.09
C TYR A 195 -20.94 8.71 -3.46
N ALA A 196 -20.77 9.21 -4.70
CA ALA A 196 -19.48 9.78 -5.14
C ALA A 196 -19.05 11.00 -4.33
N GLU A 197 -20.03 11.80 -3.89
CA GLU A 197 -19.81 13.02 -3.10
C GLU A 197 -20.06 12.78 -1.60
N GLU A 198 -20.39 11.54 -1.22
CA GLU A 198 -20.60 11.13 0.16
C GLU A 198 -19.27 10.66 0.78
N ASP A 199 -19.13 10.77 2.08
CA ASP A 199 -17.92 10.38 2.79
C ASP A 199 -17.93 8.89 3.22
N TYR A 200 -18.48 8.01 2.36
CA TYR A 200 -18.49 6.58 2.62
C TYR A 200 -18.44 5.72 1.35
N THR A 201 -17.94 4.51 1.52
CA THR A 201 -18.02 3.41 0.54
C THR A 201 -18.95 2.32 1.08
N PRO A 202 -19.91 1.81 0.28
CA PRO A 202 -20.81 0.75 0.74
C PRO A 202 -20.13 -0.63 0.67
N ALA A 203 -19.87 -1.25 1.83
CA ALA A 203 -19.48 -2.65 1.94
C ALA A 203 -20.69 -3.54 1.64
N TYR A 204 -20.64 -4.33 0.58
CA TYR A 204 -21.77 -5.08 0.06
C TYR A 204 -21.83 -6.50 0.62
N SER A 205 -23.01 -6.91 1.05
CA SER A 205 -23.36 -8.29 1.41
C SER A 205 -22.67 -8.88 2.65
N PHE A 206 -21.38 -8.62 2.87
CA PHE A 206 -20.63 -9.11 4.04
C PHE A 206 -19.37 -8.29 4.31
N VAL A 207 -18.91 -8.33 5.56
CA VAL A 207 -17.63 -7.80 5.99
C VAL A 207 -16.95 -8.88 6.82
N PHE A 208 -15.77 -9.34 6.45
CA PHE A 208 -14.90 -10.15 7.30
C PHE A 208 -13.99 -9.25 8.13
N TYR A 209 -13.76 -9.60 9.39
CA TYR A 209 -12.98 -8.78 10.31
C TYR A 209 -12.06 -9.62 11.22
N MET A 210 -10.96 -9.03 11.64
CA MET A 210 -10.05 -9.66 12.60
C MET A 210 -10.55 -9.42 14.02
N THR A 211 -10.40 -10.43 14.88
CA THR A 211 -10.77 -10.37 16.31
C THR A 211 -9.62 -9.92 17.21
N LYS A 212 -8.45 -9.69 16.60
CA LYS A 212 -7.24 -9.15 17.22
C LYS A 212 -6.61 -8.14 16.27
N ASP A 213 -5.70 -7.32 16.76
CA ASP A 213 -4.97 -6.37 15.94
C ASP A 213 -4.20 -7.08 14.81
N LEU A 214 -4.27 -6.54 13.61
CA LEU A 214 -3.35 -6.90 12.56
C LEU A 214 -1.98 -6.29 12.88
N VAL A 215 -0.95 -7.12 13.00
CA VAL A 215 0.43 -6.67 13.21
C VAL A 215 1.27 -7.14 12.04
N LEU A 216 1.89 -6.19 11.32
CA LEU A 216 2.83 -6.48 10.24
C LEU A 216 4.15 -5.76 10.50
N GLU A 217 5.23 -6.51 10.50
CA GLU A 217 6.58 -5.96 10.57
C GLU A 217 6.86 -5.04 9.35
N PRO A 218 7.89 -4.17 9.41
CA PRO A 218 8.28 -3.35 8.28
C PRO A 218 8.47 -4.17 7.01
N TYR A 219 7.80 -3.75 5.93
CA TYR A 219 7.87 -4.40 4.61
C TYR A 219 7.42 -5.88 4.59
N ALA A 220 6.75 -6.34 5.64
CA ALA A 220 6.17 -7.68 5.67
C ALA A 220 4.85 -7.76 4.92
N SER A 221 4.53 -8.98 4.46
CA SER A 221 3.25 -9.32 3.84
C SER A 221 2.52 -10.34 4.69
N ALA A 222 1.18 -10.39 4.55
CA ALA A 222 0.37 -11.49 5.05
C ALA A 222 -0.67 -11.89 3.99
N THR A 223 -0.92 -13.19 3.91
CA THR A 223 -1.90 -13.78 3.00
C THR A 223 -3.23 -14.01 3.72
N ILE A 224 -4.31 -13.51 3.14
CA ILE A 224 -5.68 -13.77 3.61
C ILE A 224 -6.37 -14.66 2.59
N ALA A 225 -6.68 -15.90 2.95
CA ALA A 225 -7.51 -16.75 2.13
C ALA A 225 -8.97 -16.25 2.16
N LEU A 226 -9.49 -15.85 1.01
CA LEU A 226 -10.86 -15.34 0.85
C LEU A 226 -11.89 -16.46 0.75
N SER A 227 -11.47 -17.62 0.26
CA SER A 227 -12.24 -18.86 0.18
C SER A 227 -11.28 -20.00 0.42
N GLY A 228 -11.68 -21.01 1.16
CA GLY A 228 -10.96 -22.27 1.32
C GLY A 228 -9.47 -22.17 1.67
N ALA A 229 -9.13 -22.04 2.95
CA ALA A 229 -7.73 -22.09 3.40
C ALA A 229 -7.25 -23.55 3.55
N ILE A 230 -7.11 -24.23 2.42
CA ILE A 230 -6.67 -25.63 2.29
C ILE A 230 -5.65 -25.76 1.14
N ASP A 231 -5.03 -26.92 1.01
CA ASP A 231 -4.20 -27.22 -0.17
C ASP A 231 -5.09 -27.60 -1.36
N HIS A 232 -5.39 -26.62 -2.22
CA HIS A 232 -6.20 -26.82 -3.42
C HIS A 232 -5.46 -27.58 -4.53
N THR A 233 -4.13 -27.65 -4.48
CA THR A 233 -3.32 -28.37 -5.48
C THR A 233 -3.58 -29.88 -5.44
N THR A 234 -4.10 -30.38 -4.32
CA THR A 234 -4.53 -31.78 -4.19
C THR A 234 -5.77 -32.10 -5.02
N THR A 235 -6.53 -31.07 -5.41
CA THR A 235 -7.74 -31.21 -6.22
C THR A 235 -7.48 -30.86 -7.70
N TYR A 236 -6.77 -29.77 -7.95
CA TYR A 236 -6.41 -29.29 -9.28
C TYR A 236 -4.96 -28.82 -9.30
N SER A 237 -4.13 -29.42 -10.20
CA SER A 237 -2.69 -29.21 -10.21
C SER A 237 -2.27 -27.75 -10.53
N ASN A 238 -3.14 -26.99 -11.19
CA ASN A 238 -2.90 -25.58 -11.53
C ASN A 238 -3.33 -24.60 -10.42
N SER A 239 -3.87 -25.10 -9.31
CA SER A 239 -4.34 -24.30 -8.19
C SER A 239 -3.20 -23.91 -7.25
N VAL A 240 -3.53 -23.28 -6.13
CA VAL A 240 -2.59 -22.80 -5.12
C VAL A 240 -2.78 -23.55 -3.79
N ASP A 241 -1.72 -23.65 -3.01
CA ASP A 241 -1.77 -24.15 -1.65
C ASP A 241 -2.01 -22.96 -0.70
N LEU A 242 -3.19 -22.91 -0.06
CA LEU A 242 -3.56 -21.93 0.95
C LEU A 242 -3.62 -22.54 2.37
N SER A 243 -3.10 -23.76 2.55
CA SER A 243 -3.13 -24.45 3.84
C SER A 243 -2.27 -23.80 4.92
N GLU A 244 -1.40 -22.88 4.55
CA GLU A 244 -0.51 -22.09 5.43
C GLU A 244 -0.76 -20.59 5.30
N ALA A 245 -1.94 -20.15 4.83
CA ALA A 245 -2.30 -18.75 4.82
C ALA A 245 -2.25 -18.15 6.22
N ASP A 246 -1.84 -16.88 6.35
CA ASP A 246 -1.75 -16.20 7.64
C ASP A 246 -3.11 -16.03 8.30
N TYR A 247 -4.13 -15.72 7.47
CA TYR A 247 -5.52 -15.50 7.89
C TYR A 247 -6.50 -16.14 6.91
N VAL A 248 -7.73 -16.38 7.37
CA VAL A 248 -8.81 -16.91 6.52
C VAL A 248 -10.15 -16.27 6.83
N CYS A 249 -10.89 -15.90 5.79
CA CYS A 249 -12.29 -15.51 5.86
C CYS A 249 -13.14 -16.78 6.13
N TYR A 250 -13.47 -17.04 7.39
CA TYR A 250 -14.18 -18.25 7.80
C TYR A 250 -15.16 -17.99 8.92
N ASP A 251 -16.43 -18.17 8.63
CA ASP A 251 -17.54 -18.07 9.56
C ASP A 251 -18.60 -19.13 9.22
N PRO A 252 -18.54 -20.32 9.80
CA PRO A 252 -19.45 -21.41 9.48
C PRO A 252 -20.88 -21.23 10.03
N GLU A 253 -21.10 -20.26 10.94
CA GLU A 253 -22.43 -19.94 11.44
C GLU A 253 -23.23 -19.13 10.43
N ASP A 254 -22.57 -18.21 9.72
CA ASP A 254 -23.18 -17.36 8.71
C ASP A 254 -23.03 -17.93 7.28
N PHE A 255 -21.96 -18.64 7.00
CA PHE A 255 -21.62 -19.18 5.68
C PHE A 255 -21.19 -20.64 5.76
N ASP A 256 -22.15 -21.54 5.65
CA ASP A 256 -21.98 -22.99 5.82
C ASP A 256 -21.77 -23.76 4.49
N ASN A 257 -21.59 -23.08 3.36
CA ASN A 257 -21.35 -23.73 2.07
C ASN A 257 -19.93 -24.30 2.00
N PRO A 258 -19.74 -25.64 2.03
CA PRO A 258 -18.42 -26.25 2.16
C PRO A 258 -17.53 -26.09 0.91
N ASN A 259 -18.08 -25.71 -0.23
CA ASN A 259 -17.29 -25.44 -1.42
C ASN A 259 -16.57 -24.08 -1.31
N TYR A 260 -17.23 -23.08 -0.70
CA TYR A 260 -16.65 -21.75 -0.49
C TYR A 260 -15.89 -21.66 0.82
N HIS A 261 -16.38 -22.35 1.85
CA HIS A 261 -15.88 -22.26 3.22
C HIS A 261 -15.63 -23.67 3.79
N PRO A 262 -14.71 -24.46 3.20
CA PRO A 262 -14.27 -25.70 3.81
C PRO A 262 -13.61 -25.40 5.16
N VAL A 263 -13.59 -26.38 6.06
CA VAL A 263 -12.85 -26.26 7.32
C VAL A 263 -11.40 -25.91 7.00
N PRO A 264 -10.85 -24.82 7.57
CA PRO A 264 -9.46 -24.44 7.32
C PRO A 264 -8.47 -25.52 7.76
N SER A 265 -7.29 -25.52 7.15
CA SER A 265 -6.17 -26.36 7.53
C SER A 265 -5.85 -26.22 9.02
N ASP A 266 -5.47 -27.31 9.67
CA ASP A 266 -5.02 -27.34 11.07
C ASP A 266 -3.67 -26.60 11.31
N LYS A 267 -2.99 -26.20 10.24
CA LYS A 267 -1.80 -25.36 10.29
C LYS A 267 -2.13 -23.89 10.60
N ILE A 268 -3.38 -23.47 10.39
CA ILE A 268 -3.84 -22.11 10.65
C ILE A 268 -4.50 -22.06 12.02
N ALA A 269 -3.93 -21.27 12.93
CA ALA A 269 -4.47 -21.11 14.26
C ALA A 269 -5.88 -20.49 14.22
N SER A 270 -6.79 -20.97 15.05
CA SER A 270 -8.20 -20.53 15.04
C SER A 270 -8.39 -19.04 15.38
N GLU A 271 -7.46 -18.44 16.11
CA GLU A 271 -7.44 -16.98 16.34
C GLU A 271 -7.13 -16.15 15.09
N ASN A 272 -6.74 -16.81 14.00
CA ASN A 272 -6.52 -16.18 12.68
C ASN A 272 -7.73 -16.35 11.74
N TYR A 273 -8.80 -16.98 12.22
CA TYR A 273 -10.06 -17.03 11.49
C TYR A 273 -10.78 -15.70 11.64
N MET A 274 -11.14 -15.13 10.50
CA MET A 274 -11.87 -13.88 10.42
C MET A 274 -13.36 -14.18 10.35
N PRO A 275 -14.16 -13.92 11.40
CA PRO A 275 -15.60 -14.03 11.35
C PRO A 275 -16.21 -12.96 10.44
N ALA A 276 -17.49 -13.12 10.13
CA ALA A 276 -18.22 -12.24 9.24
C ALA A 276 -19.29 -11.41 9.95
N SER A 277 -19.50 -10.19 9.46
CA SER A 277 -20.78 -9.50 9.59
C SER A 277 -21.56 -9.71 8.30
N LYS A 278 -22.57 -10.57 8.36
CA LYS A 278 -23.45 -10.86 7.21
C LYS A 278 -24.53 -9.79 7.08
N LEU A 279 -24.56 -9.15 5.93
CA LEU A 279 -25.51 -8.08 5.59
C LEU A 279 -26.58 -8.55 4.62
N GLY A 280 -26.17 -9.41 3.68
CA GLY A 280 -27.02 -9.97 2.63
C GLY A 280 -27.62 -11.34 2.98
N LEU A 281 -28.05 -12.03 1.94
CA LEU A 281 -28.63 -13.38 2.00
C LEU A 281 -27.64 -14.41 1.43
N GLY A 282 -27.95 -15.67 1.63
CA GLY A 282 -27.17 -16.79 1.12
C GLY A 282 -26.32 -17.47 2.18
N ASN A 283 -25.70 -18.58 1.81
CA ASN A 283 -24.85 -19.39 2.68
C ASN A 283 -23.40 -19.48 2.20
N ALA A 284 -23.01 -18.56 1.31
CA ALA A 284 -21.65 -18.43 0.83
C ALA A 284 -21.29 -16.95 0.70
N ALA A 285 -20.13 -16.56 1.22
CA ALA A 285 -19.53 -15.27 0.93
C ALA A 285 -18.79 -15.39 -0.41
N ALA A 286 -19.47 -15.03 -1.49
CA ALA A 286 -18.93 -15.14 -2.83
C ALA A 286 -18.18 -13.87 -3.23
N TRP A 287 -16.94 -14.03 -3.68
CA TRP A 287 -16.14 -12.98 -4.28
C TRP A 287 -16.18 -13.08 -5.81
N SER A 288 -16.34 -11.97 -6.50
CA SER A 288 -16.38 -11.99 -7.97
C SER A 288 -15.10 -12.59 -8.54
N VAL A 289 -15.22 -13.42 -9.57
CA VAL A 289 -14.09 -14.03 -10.29
C VAL A 289 -13.65 -13.20 -11.49
N LEU A 290 -14.52 -12.35 -12.00
CA LEU A 290 -14.28 -11.58 -13.23
C LEU A 290 -13.92 -10.12 -12.91
N CYS A 291 -14.71 -9.49 -12.07
CA CYS A 291 -14.63 -8.06 -11.85
C CYS A 291 -14.79 -7.74 -10.36
N PRO A 292 -13.88 -8.18 -9.48
CA PRO A 292 -13.97 -7.86 -8.06
C PRO A 292 -13.74 -6.38 -7.81
N GLY A 293 -14.44 -5.83 -6.83
CA GLY A 293 -14.13 -4.53 -6.23
C GLY A 293 -13.88 -4.77 -4.75
N ILE A 294 -12.62 -4.98 -4.36
CA ILE A 294 -12.22 -5.35 -3.00
C ILE A 294 -11.58 -4.17 -2.32
N PHE A 295 -11.86 -3.98 -1.03
CA PHE A 295 -11.20 -2.98 -0.22
C PHE A 295 -10.93 -3.47 1.19
N ILE A 296 -9.90 -2.91 1.80
CA ILE A 296 -9.46 -3.15 3.17
C ILE A 296 -9.60 -1.86 3.98
N PHE A 297 -10.03 -2.01 5.23
CA PHE A 297 -10.29 -0.88 6.12
C PHE A 297 -10.15 -1.27 7.59
N SER A 298 -10.20 -0.29 8.48
CA SER A 298 -10.31 -0.51 9.91
C SER A 298 -11.46 0.32 10.47
N THR A 299 -12.24 -0.27 11.36
CA THR A 299 -13.27 0.46 12.09
C THR A 299 -12.73 1.25 13.29
N GLY A 300 -11.40 1.29 13.46
CA GLY A 300 -10.75 1.98 14.57
C GLY A 300 -11.20 1.41 15.92
N ASP A 301 -11.70 2.29 16.78
CA ASP A 301 -12.20 1.90 18.10
C ASP A 301 -13.61 1.28 18.09
N ASN A 302 -14.27 1.23 16.93
CA ASN A 302 -15.61 0.66 16.81
C ASN A 302 -15.51 -0.85 16.60
N GLU A 303 -16.30 -1.61 17.34
CA GLU A 303 -16.40 -3.06 17.14
C GLU A 303 -17.07 -3.33 15.77
N PRO A 304 -16.42 -4.11 14.85
CA PRO A 304 -16.86 -4.23 13.45
C PRO A 304 -18.28 -4.79 13.29
N LEU A 305 -18.64 -5.82 14.05
CA LEU A 305 -19.97 -6.42 13.96
C LEU A 305 -21.05 -5.44 14.43
N ALA A 306 -20.86 -4.76 15.56
CA ALA A 306 -21.80 -3.79 16.08
C ALA A 306 -21.98 -2.62 15.12
N TYR A 307 -20.89 -2.08 14.56
CA TYR A 307 -20.93 -0.97 13.61
C TYR A 307 -21.68 -1.33 12.33
N THR A 308 -21.32 -2.46 11.73
CA THR A 308 -21.90 -2.89 10.44
C THR A 308 -23.34 -3.38 10.55
N GLN A 309 -23.77 -3.85 11.71
CA GLN A 309 -25.16 -4.26 11.98
C GLN A 309 -26.06 -3.10 12.41
N ASP A 310 -25.52 -1.94 12.80
CA ASP A 310 -26.31 -0.77 13.14
C ASP A 310 -27.08 -0.26 11.89
N LYS A 311 -28.39 -0.08 12.05
CA LYS A 311 -29.27 0.41 10.99
C LYS A 311 -28.93 1.83 10.54
N ALA A 312 -28.32 2.65 11.39
CA ALA A 312 -27.87 3.99 11.03
C ALA A 312 -26.74 3.96 9.98
N ASN A 313 -25.96 2.89 9.97
CA ASN A 313 -24.86 2.66 9.04
C ASN A 313 -25.26 1.82 7.82
N ARG A 314 -26.59 1.60 7.61
CA ARG A 314 -27.08 0.84 6.46
C ARG A 314 -27.21 1.69 5.22
N TYR A 315 -26.89 1.08 4.10
CA TYR A 315 -27.18 1.54 2.75
C TYR A 315 -27.80 0.39 1.96
N TYR A 316 -28.67 0.69 1.02
CA TYR A 316 -29.27 -0.31 0.15
C TYR A 316 -29.07 0.13 -1.31
N ILE A 317 -28.48 -0.74 -2.12
CA ILE A 317 -28.23 -0.49 -3.54
C ILE A 317 -29.52 -0.07 -4.23
N GLY A 318 -29.47 1.05 -4.94
CA GLY A 318 -30.63 1.62 -5.66
C GLY A 318 -31.76 2.07 -4.74
N ASN A 319 -31.49 2.41 -3.48
CA ASN A 319 -32.52 2.77 -2.47
C ASN A 319 -33.63 1.71 -2.31
N ASN A 320 -33.28 0.44 -2.52
CA ASN A 320 -34.21 -0.68 -2.45
C ASN A 320 -33.90 -1.54 -1.22
N GLU A 321 -34.68 -1.37 -0.16
CA GLU A 321 -34.51 -2.01 1.16
C GLU A 321 -34.78 -3.53 1.13
N LYS A 322 -34.16 -4.24 0.17
CA LYS A 322 -34.15 -5.70 0.16
C LYS A 322 -32.86 -6.20 0.80
N PRO A 323 -32.91 -7.32 1.55
CA PRO A 323 -31.71 -7.91 2.13
C PRO A 323 -30.58 -8.18 1.11
N THR A 324 -30.97 -8.52 -0.15
CA THR A 324 -29.99 -8.74 -1.24
C THR A 324 -29.24 -7.48 -1.66
N ASN A 325 -29.69 -6.30 -1.25
CA ASN A 325 -29.10 -5.00 -1.60
C ASN A 325 -28.40 -4.35 -0.39
N ALA A 326 -28.35 -5.06 0.74
CA ALA A 326 -27.84 -4.50 1.98
C ALA A 326 -26.35 -4.29 1.95
N CYS A 327 -25.93 -3.11 2.36
CA CYS A 327 -24.54 -2.70 2.53
C CYS A 327 -24.34 -2.04 3.91
N ALA A 328 -23.13 -2.01 4.38
CA ALA A 328 -22.72 -1.12 5.47
C ALA A 328 -21.98 0.09 4.88
N LYS A 329 -22.28 1.30 5.38
CA LYS A 329 -21.57 2.53 5.03
C LYS A 329 -20.22 2.54 5.76
N ILE A 330 -19.13 2.46 5.04
CA ILE A 330 -17.79 2.52 5.58
C ILE A 330 -17.22 3.91 5.29
N PRO A 331 -16.90 4.75 6.30
CA PRO A 331 -16.29 6.05 6.09
C PRO A 331 -15.03 5.95 5.23
N ASN A 332 -14.88 6.80 4.23
CA ASN A 332 -13.77 6.76 3.30
C ASN A 332 -12.41 6.89 4.00
N GLN A 333 -12.32 7.68 5.07
CA GLN A 333 -11.12 7.83 5.88
C GLN A 333 -10.66 6.53 6.58
N TRP A 334 -11.53 5.54 6.75
CA TRP A 334 -11.20 4.24 7.35
C TRP A 334 -10.58 3.27 6.35
N ILE A 335 -10.70 3.55 5.05
CA ILE A 335 -10.21 2.68 3.98
C ILE A 335 -8.69 2.86 3.86
N TYR A 336 -7.99 1.74 3.87
CA TYR A 336 -6.54 1.68 3.67
C TYR A 336 -6.19 1.59 2.20
N ASP A 337 -6.89 0.72 1.46
CA ASP A 337 -6.67 0.51 0.05
C ASP A 337 -7.90 -0.15 -0.60
N ALA A 338 -8.06 0.05 -1.90
CA ALA A 338 -9.16 -0.48 -2.68
C ALA A 338 -8.72 -0.76 -4.11
N VAL A 339 -9.31 -1.79 -4.72
CA VAL A 339 -9.09 -2.13 -6.12
C VAL A 339 -10.43 -2.40 -6.80
N ASP A 340 -10.59 -1.87 -8.01
CA ASP A 340 -11.74 -2.10 -8.89
C ASP A 340 -11.23 -2.75 -10.17
N ILE A 341 -11.59 -4.01 -10.41
CA ILE A 341 -11.11 -4.79 -11.55
C ILE A 341 -12.21 -4.95 -12.58
N TRP A 342 -11.87 -4.73 -13.83
CA TRP A 342 -12.74 -4.93 -14.98
C TRP A 342 -12.11 -5.93 -15.94
N THR A 343 -12.94 -6.62 -16.73
CA THR A 343 -12.45 -7.43 -17.82
C THR A 343 -12.38 -6.59 -19.09
N GLU A 344 -11.40 -6.86 -19.96
CA GLU A 344 -11.23 -6.16 -21.23
C GLU A 344 -12.50 -6.21 -22.10
N GLU A 345 -13.20 -7.35 -22.11
CA GLU A 345 -14.46 -7.51 -22.84
C GLU A 345 -15.58 -6.59 -22.35
N ASN A 346 -15.54 -6.18 -21.09
CA ASN A 346 -16.60 -5.41 -20.43
C ASN A 346 -16.14 -4.00 -20.04
N GLU A 347 -14.96 -3.57 -20.45
CA GLU A 347 -14.40 -2.25 -20.07
C GLU A 347 -15.36 -1.11 -20.45
N SER A 348 -15.91 -1.13 -21.66
CA SER A 348 -16.84 -0.08 -22.14
C SER A 348 -18.18 -0.03 -21.41
N GLU A 349 -18.57 -1.11 -20.75
CA GLU A 349 -19.82 -1.23 -19.98
C GLU A 349 -19.62 -1.11 -18.48
N SER A 350 -18.35 -1.13 -18.03
CA SER A 350 -18.01 -1.08 -16.61
C SER A 350 -18.03 0.35 -16.11
N LEU A 351 -18.60 0.54 -14.92
CA LEU A 351 -18.68 1.82 -14.25
C LEU A 351 -17.92 1.75 -12.93
N PRO A 352 -17.09 2.77 -12.60
CA PRO A 352 -16.39 2.84 -11.31
C PRO A 352 -17.34 2.65 -10.12
N ARG A 353 -16.92 1.84 -9.15
CA ARG A 353 -17.71 1.56 -7.94
C ARG A 353 -17.21 2.30 -6.70
N TYR A 354 -16.07 2.98 -6.81
CA TYR A 354 -15.52 3.82 -5.76
C TYR A 354 -15.67 5.30 -6.11
N SER A 355 -15.77 6.15 -5.09
CA SER A 355 -15.69 7.60 -5.27
C SER A 355 -14.25 8.00 -5.65
N ALA A 356 -14.11 9.17 -6.29
CA ALA A 356 -12.79 9.70 -6.68
C ALA A 356 -11.87 10.01 -5.48
N SER A 357 -12.43 10.08 -4.27
CA SER A 357 -11.67 10.27 -3.03
C SER A 357 -10.95 9.01 -2.54
N ILE A 358 -11.29 7.85 -3.11
CA ILE A 358 -10.60 6.59 -2.82
C ILE A 358 -9.74 6.30 -4.04
N GLU A 359 -8.43 6.31 -3.84
CA GLU A 359 -7.48 5.91 -4.86
C GLU A 359 -7.57 4.38 -5.05
N GLY A 360 -8.55 3.95 -5.81
CA GLY A 360 -8.65 2.60 -6.29
C GLY A 360 -7.87 2.46 -7.60
N GLY A 361 -6.91 1.57 -7.63
CA GLY A 361 -6.28 1.19 -8.89
C GLY A 361 -7.32 0.53 -9.80
N HIS A 362 -7.46 1.02 -11.04
CA HIS A 362 -8.16 0.29 -12.08
C HIS A 362 -7.18 -0.68 -12.73
N VAL A 363 -7.49 -1.97 -12.69
CA VAL A 363 -6.70 -3.01 -13.37
C VAL A 363 -7.61 -3.65 -14.41
N CYS A 364 -7.21 -3.54 -15.67
CA CYS A 364 -7.83 -4.24 -16.81
C CYS A 364 -7.19 -5.61 -17.03
#